data_fe18bcd1cec5e354ad0c60bd70f6a0da
#
_entry.id   fe18bcd1cec5e354ad0c60bd70f6a0da
#
_cell.length_a   1.000
_cell.length_b   1.000
_cell.length_c   1.000
_cell.angle_alpha   90.00
_cell.angle_beta   90.00
_cell.angle_gamma   90.00
#
_symmetry.space_group_name_H-M   'P 1'
#
loop_
_entity.id
_entity.type
_entity.pdbx_description
1 polymer ?
#
loop_
_entity_poly.entity_id
_entity_poly.type
_entity_poly.pdbx_seq_one_letter_code
_entity_poly.pdbx_strand_id
1 'polypeptide(L)'
;AQRLGIGVYDKQLINLAAEQSGLCPEVFERVDEKESRNLFSTLVAYLRSPFVGSEYAGSNVLSNDALFKIQSDVIRDIAARESCVFVGRCADYILRDHPQAVNVFVAAGRADRCERLCRQCGITPGEAEARMDREDARRAAYYNYYSSGTWGMASTYHLCVDSSVLG
;
A
#
# COMPACT_ATOMS: atom_id res chain seq x y z
N ALA A 1 7.16 -12.58 10.82
CA ALA A 1 7.94 -11.41 11.25
C ALA A 1 8.30 -11.52 12.73
N GLN A 2 7.35 -11.60 13.66
CA GLN A 2 7.64 -11.71 15.12
C GLN A 2 8.61 -12.84 15.47
N ARG A 3 8.44 -14.04 14.86
CA ARG A 3 9.35 -15.18 15.09
C ARG A 3 10.77 -14.96 14.55
N LEU A 4 10.92 -14.08 13.57
CA LEU A 4 12.19 -13.77 12.91
C LEU A 4 12.83 -12.50 13.48
N GLY A 5 12.15 -11.77 14.34
CA GLY A 5 12.62 -10.49 14.88
C GLY A 5 12.76 -9.38 13.82
N ILE A 6 12.02 -9.48 12.70
CA ILE A 6 12.08 -8.50 11.61
C ILE A 6 10.85 -7.59 11.57
N GLY A 7 11.03 -6.35 11.11
CA GLY A 7 9.97 -5.36 10.98
C GLY A 7 8.91 -5.75 9.94
N VAL A 8 7.67 -5.30 10.15
CA VAL A 8 6.58 -5.40 9.18
C VAL A 8 6.08 -4.00 8.89
N TYR A 9 6.10 -3.63 7.63
CA TYR A 9 5.74 -2.31 7.16
C TYR A 9 4.50 -2.39 6.25
N ASP A 10 3.37 -1.91 6.76
CA ASP A 10 2.10 -1.75 6.04
C ASP A 10 1.60 -0.30 6.24
N LYS A 11 0.72 -0.07 7.19
CA LYS A 11 0.27 1.29 7.54
C LYS A 11 1.42 2.19 8.04
N GLN A 12 2.42 1.59 8.68
CA GLN A 12 3.61 2.30 9.15
C GLN A 12 4.39 3.00 8.02
N LEU A 13 4.36 2.45 6.80
CA LEU A 13 4.98 3.09 5.64
C LEU A 13 4.42 4.48 5.37
N ILE A 14 3.10 4.65 5.54
CA ILE A 14 2.45 5.94 5.34
C ILE A 14 2.91 6.93 6.39
N ASN A 15 2.99 6.49 7.65
CA ASN A 15 3.45 7.34 8.73
C ASN A 15 4.92 7.75 8.54
N LEU A 16 5.80 6.81 8.18
CA LEU A 16 7.20 7.11 7.89
C LEU A 16 7.35 8.05 6.69
N ALA A 17 6.57 7.84 5.63
CA ALA A 17 6.56 8.75 4.49
C ALA A 17 6.07 10.15 4.89
N ALA A 18 5.06 10.23 5.77
CA ALA A 18 4.56 11.49 6.30
C ALA A 18 5.61 12.23 7.14
N GLU A 19 6.31 11.52 8.01
CA GLU A 19 7.39 12.08 8.82
C GLU A 19 8.55 12.62 7.96
N GLN A 20 8.98 11.85 6.97
CA GLN A 20 10.08 12.26 6.08
C GLN A 20 9.70 13.43 5.17
N SER A 21 8.44 13.53 4.78
CA SER A 21 7.94 14.65 3.97
C SER A 21 7.59 15.89 4.79
N GLY A 22 7.67 15.83 6.14
CA GLY A 22 7.27 16.91 7.03
C GLY A 22 5.74 17.10 7.11
N LEU A 23 4.95 16.13 6.66
CA LEU A 23 3.50 16.16 6.68
C LEU A 23 2.95 15.53 7.96
N CYS A 24 1.77 16.00 8.39
CA CYS A 24 1.11 15.47 9.58
C CYS A 24 0.57 14.05 9.32
N PRO A 25 0.87 13.05 10.19
CA PRO A 25 0.42 11.68 10.03
C PRO A 25 -1.09 11.53 9.86
N GLU A 26 -1.89 12.33 10.58
CA GLU A 26 -3.36 12.28 10.53
C GLU A 26 -3.91 12.60 9.13
N VAL A 27 -3.20 13.39 8.35
CA VAL A 27 -3.59 13.73 6.98
C VAL A 27 -3.45 12.51 6.07
N PHE A 28 -2.38 11.72 6.25
CA PHE A 28 -2.13 10.51 5.46
C PHE A 28 -3.05 9.35 5.82
N GLU A 29 -3.32 9.12 7.08
CA GLU A 29 -4.25 8.07 7.52
C GLU A 29 -5.65 8.26 6.91
N ARG A 30 -6.12 9.51 6.84
CA ARG A 30 -7.42 9.83 6.23
C ARG A 30 -7.45 9.65 4.72
N VAL A 31 -6.33 9.85 4.03
CA VAL A 31 -6.24 9.67 2.57
C VAL A 31 -6.25 8.19 2.19
N ASP A 32 -5.63 7.33 2.99
CA ASP A 32 -5.58 5.89 2.70
C ASP A 32 -6.91 5.16 3.00
N GLU A 33 -7.69 5.62 3.98
CA GLU A 33 -8.91 4.93 4.43
C GLU A 33 -10.21 5.38 3.77
N LYS A 34 -10.26 6.52 3.07
CA LYS A 34 -11.51 7.04 2.48
C LYS A 34 -11.33 7.58 1.07
N GLU A 35 -12.20 7.13 0.18
CA GLU A 35 -12.55 7.80 -1.07
C GLU A 35 -13.04 9.22 -0.78
N SER A 36 -12.17 10.18 -0.60
CA SER A 36 -12.62 11.55 -0.41
C SER A 36 -11.82 12.51 -1.29
N ARG A 37 -12.44 12.91 -2.40
CA ARG A 37 -12.04 14.06 -3.21
C ARG A 37 -11.77 15.32 -2.37
N ASN A 38 -12.46 15.46 -1.24
CA ASN A 38 -12.36 16.63 -0.37
C ASN A 38 -11.11 16.63 0.53
N LEU A 39 -10.61 15.45 0.94
CA LEU A 39 -9.40 15.33 1.75
C LEU A 39 -8.15 15.56 0.92
N PHE A 40 -8.20 15.17 -0.35
CA PHE A 40 -7.13 15.44 -1.31
C PHE A 40 -6.94 16.95 -1.53
N SER A 41 -8.04 17.72 -1.58
CA SER A 41 -7.97 19.18 -1.68
C SER A 41 -7.38 19.83 -0.43
N THR A 42 -7.62 19.26 0.75
CA THR A 42 -7.06 19.75 2.02
C THR A 42 -5.56 19.45 2.12
N LEU A 43 -5.11 18.28 1.66
CA LEU A 43 -3.70 17.92 1.57
C LEU A 43 -2.95 18.84 0.59
N VAL A 44 -3.54 19.09 -0.58
CA VAL A 44 -3.01 20.03 -1.58
C VAL A 44 -2.92 21.45 -1.03
N ALA A 45 -3.91 21.90 -0.26
CA ALA A 45 -3.90 23.21 0.38
C ALA A 45 -2.80 23.33 1.44
N TYR A 46 -2.55 22.25 2.21
CA TYR A 46 -1.49 22.22 3.22
C TYR A 46 -0.09 22.29 2.60
N LEU A 47 0.15 21.60 1.49
CA LEU A 47 1.44 21.60 0.79
C LEU A 47 1.68 22.87 -0.06
N ARG A 48 0.64 23.66 -0.33
CA ARG A 48 0.78 25.02 -0.87
C ARG A 48 1.21 26.04 0.18
N SER A 49 1.33 25.64 1.43
CA SER A 49 1.86 26.50 2.48
C SER A 49 3.33 26.82 2.20
N PRO A 50 3.77 28.09 2.37
CA PRO A 50 5.14 28.52 2.05
C PRO A 50 6.23 27.88 2.93
N PHE A 51 5.86 26.97 3.80
CA PHE A 51 6.77 26.24 4.70
C PHE A 51 7.31 24.91 4.14
N VAL A 52 6.77 24.42 3.00
CA VAL A 52 7.25 23.18 2.37
C VAL A 52 8.16 23.54 1.21
N GLY A 53 9.37 22.98 1.21
CA GLY A 53 10.44 23.34 0.29
C GLY A 53 10.06 23.34 -1.19
N SER A 54 10.69 24.24 -1.90
CA SER A 54 10.39 24.74 -3.24
C SER A 54 10.33 23.71 -4.39
N GLU A 55 10.74 22.46 -4.19
CA GLU A 55 10.77 21.47 -5.28
C GLU A 55 9.40 20.85 -5.60
N TYR A 56 8.44 20.95 -4.69
CA TYR A 56 7.08 20.37 -4.87
C TYR A 56 6.01 21.42 -5.19
N ALA A 57 6.37 22.70 -5.25
CA ALA A 57 5.43 23.82 -5.38
C ALA A 57 4.96 24.09 -6.83
N GLY A 58 5.40 23.31 -7.81
CA GLY A 58 5.22 23.62 -9.23
C GLY A 58 4.06 22.90 -9.94
N SER A 59 3.39 21.94 -9.35
CA SER A 59 2.23 21.28 -9.99
C SER A 59 1.04 21.23 -9.06
N ASN A 60 -0.10 21.62 -9.58
CA ASN A 60 -1.39 21.78 -8.89
C ASN A 60 -2.05 20.46 -8.43
N VAL A 61 -1.29 19.40 -8.30
CA VAL A 61 -1.72 18.10 -7.82
C VAL A 61 -0.54 17.53 -7.05
N LEU A 62 -0.68 17.34 -5.75
CA LEU A 62 -0.02 16.18 -5.17
C LEU A 62 -0.72 14.99 -5.81
N SER A 63 -0.17 14.64 -6.93
CA SER A 63 -0.63 13.49 -7.67
C SER A 63 -0.37 12.29 -6.77
N ASN A 64 -1.17 11.27 -6.88
CA ASN A 64 -0.85 9.95 -6.37
C ASN A 64 0.61 9.57 -6.67
N ASP A 65 1.21 10.17 -7.68
CA ASP A 65 2.59 10.00 -8.11
C ASP A 65 3.62 10.59 -7.13
N ALA A 66 3.37 11.77 -6.56
CA ALA A 66 4.25 12.34 -5.55
C ALA A 66 4.23 11.50 -4.27
N LEU A 67 3.04 11.04 -3.85
CA LEU A 67 2.90 10.14 -2.72
C LEU A 67 3.58 8.80 -3.00
N PHE A 68 3.40 8.24 -4.20
CA PHE A 68 4.06 7.01 -4.60
C PHE A 68 5.59 7.16 -4.60
N LYS A 69 6.11 8.30 -5.08
CA LYS A 69 7.55 8.59 -5.05
C LYS A 69 8.09 8.61 -3.61
N ILE A 70 7.43 9.35 -2.70
CA ILE A 70 7.82 9.40 -1.29
C ILE A 70 7.80 7.99 -0.67
N GLN A 71 6.73 7.23 -0.87
CA GLN A 71 6.64 5.85 -0.38
C GLN A 71 7.74 4.97 -0.97
N SER A 72 8.08 5.13 -2.24
CA SER A 72 9.13 4.36 -2.91
C SER A 72 10.50 4.64 -2.30
N ASP A 73 10.81 5.90 -2.01
CA ASP A 73 12.07 6.28 -1.40
C ASP A 73 12.19 5.74 0.03
N VAL A 74 11.11 5.81 0.81
CA VAL A 74 11.05 5.19 2.16
C VAL A 74 11.24 3.68 2.11
N ILE A 75 10.59 2.97 1.17
CA ILE A 75 10.74 1.52 1.00
C ILE A 75 12.19 1.15 0.69
N ARG A 76 12.84 1.87 -0.23
CA ARG A 76 14.26 1.64 -0.56
C ARG A 76 15.18 1.90 0.62
N ASP A 77 14.95 2.98 1.35
CA ASP A 77 15.75 3.34 2.53
C ASP A 77 15.65 2.28 3.63
N ILE A 78 14.46 1.77 3.91
CA ILE A 78 14.27 0.71 4.92
C ILE A 78 14.94 -0.59 4.44
N ALA A 79 14.70 -1.00 3.19
CA ALA A 79 15.27 -2.22 2.64
C ALA A 79 16.82 -2.21 2.62
N ALA A 80 17.43 -1.04 2.49
CA ALA A 80 18.88 -0.88 2.53
C ALA A 80 19.46 -1.01 3.95
N ARG A 81 18.65 -0.78 4.99
CA ARG A 81 19.12 -0.73 6.38
C ARG A 81 18.84 -1.98 7.17
N GLU A 82 17.77 -2.70 6.86
CA GLU A 82 17.33 -3.83 7.69
C GLU A 82 16.54 -4.89 6.91
N SER A 83 16.53 -6.11 7.47
CA SER A 83 15.65 -7.18 7.00
C SER A 83 14.23 -6.92 7.47
N CYS A 84 13.28 -6.90 6.54
CA CYS A 84 11.89 -6.54 6.84
C CYS A 84 10.89 -7.22 5.89
N VAL A 85 9.61 -7.11 6.22
CA VAL A 85 8.48 -7.53 5.38
C VAL A 85 7.67 -6.29 5.00
N PHE A 86 7.53 -6.04 3.72
CA PHE A 86 6.61 -5.03 3.21
C PHE A 86 5.29 -5.68 2.78
N VAL A 87 4.17 -5.06 3.13
CA VAL A 87 2.84 -5.53 2.77
C VAL A 87 2.19 -4.57 1.79
N GLY A 88 2.11 -4.98 0.52
CA GLY A 88 1.52 -4.20 -0.56
C GLY A 88 2.36 -2.99 -1.00
N ARG A 89 1.71 -1.88 -1.40
CA ARG A 89 2.33 -0.61 -1.83
C ARG A 89 3.27 -0.74 -3.02
N CYS A 90 3.08 -1.76 -3.86
CA CYS A 90 3.98 -2.07 -4.98
C CYS A 90 5.44 -2.26 -4.55
N ALA A 91 5.69 -2.72 -3.32
CA ALA A 91 7.04 -2.92 -2.80
C ALA A 91 7.84 -3.91 -3.65
N ASP A 92 7.20 -4.93 -4.19
CA ASP A 92 7.77 -5.89 -5.14
C ASP A 92 8.32 -5.19 -6.39
N TYR A 93 7.58 -4.25 -6.97
CA TYR A 93 8.02 -3.46 -8.12
C TYR A 93 9.11 -2.44 -7.75
N ILE A 94 8.96 -1.77 -6.60
CA ILE A 94 9.93 -0.78 -6.11
C ILE A 94 11.29 -1.43 -5.85
N LEU A 95 11.29 -2.67 -5.32
CA LEU A 95 12.49 -3.44 -4.95
C LEU A 95 12.86 -4.51 -6.00
N ARG A 96 12.36 -4.42 -7.23
CA ARG A 96 12.60 -5.42 -8.29
C ARG A 96 14.08 -5.65 -8.60
N ASP A 97 14.90 -4.62 -8.42
CA ASP A 97 16.36 -4.68 -8.66
C ASP A 97 17.14 -5.00 -7.36
N HIS A 98 16.45 -5.23 -6.24
CA HIS A 98 17.10 -5.55 -4.98
C HIS A 98 17.43 -7.05 -4.92
N PRO A 99 18.71 -7.45 -4.80
CA PRO A 99 19.14 -8.83 -5.02
C PRO A 99 18.62 -9.83 -3.97
N GLN A 100 18.19 -9.36 -2.82
CA GLN A 100 17.68 -10.19 -1.72
C GLN A 100 16.16 -10.08 -1.54
N ALA A 101 15.44 -9.39 -2.43
CA ALA A 101 14.00 -9.29 -2.35
C ALA A 101 13.33 -10.59 -2.76
N VAL A 102 12.38 -11.05 -1.94
CA VAL A 102 11.52 -12.20 -2.24
C VAL A 102 10.08 -11.72 -2.29
N ASN A 103 9.47 -11.83 -3.47
CA ASN A 103 8.12 -11.38 -3.73
C ASN A 103 7.15 -12.55 -3.55
N VAL A 104 6.19 -12.38 -2.63
CA VAL A 104 5.21 -13.41 -2.28
C VAL A 104 3.80 -12.86 -2.51
N PHE A 105 2.99 -13.59 -3.27
CA PHE A 105 1.56 -13.32 -3.40
C PHE A 105 0.76 -14.27 -2.52
N VAL A 106 -0.10 -13.71 -1.68
CA VAL A 106 -0.98 -14.50 -0.81
C VAL A 106 -2.40 -14.42 -1.35
N ALA A 107 -2.94 -15.56 -1.74
CA ALA A 107 -4.32 -15.72 -2.18
C ALA A 107 -5.14 -16.49 -1.13
N ALA A 108 -6.45 -16.49 -1.30
CA ALA A 108 -7.38 -17.38 -0.60
C ALA A 108 -8.63 -17.57 -1.45
N GLY A 109 -9.30 -18.71 -1.28
CA GLY A 109 -10.58 -19.01 -1.89
C GLY A 109 -11.62 -17.94 -1.58
N ARG A 110 -12.52 -17.67 -2.52
CA ARG A 110 -13.56 -16.63 -2.37
C ARG A 110 -14.46 -16.88 -1.15
N ALA A 111 -14.84 -18.12 -0.91
CA ALA A 111 -15.67 -18.52 0.23
C ALA A 111 -14.99 -18.22 1.56
N ASP A 112 -13.71 -18.59 1.72
CA ASP A 112 -12.96 -18.40 2.95
C ASP A 112 -12.72 -16.91 3.23
N ARG A 113 -12.47 -16.14 2.18
CA ARG A 113 -12.35 -14.67 2.29
C ARG A 113 -13.65 -14.03 2.73
N CYS A 114 -14.80 -14.47 2.17
CA CYS A 114 -16.13 -14.00 2.53
C CYS A 114 -16.43 -14.31 4.00
N GLU A 115 -16.25 -15.55 4.43
CA GLU A 115 -16.47 -15.97 5.80
C GLU A 115 -15.61 -15.18 6.79
N ARG A 116 -14.35 -15.00 6.49
CA ARG A 116 -13.42 -14.21 7.32
C ARG A 116 -13.87 -12.76 7.46
N LEU A 117 -14.30 -12.11 6.37
CA LEU A 117 -14.83 -10.75 6.42
C LEU A 117 -16.13 -10.65 7.22
N CYS A 118 -17.06 -11.58 7.05
CA CYS A 118 -18.28 -11.64 7.86
C CYS A 118 -17.94 -11.71 9.34
N ARG A 119 -17.03 -12.61 9.72
CA ARG A 119 -16.62 -12.80 11.11
C ARG A 119 -15.87 -11.59 11.70
N GLN A 120 -14.97 -10.98 10.93
CA GLN A 120 -14.15 -9.87 11.42
C GLN A 120 -14.89 -8.55 11.47
N CYS A 121 -15.79 -8.30 10.53
CA CYS A 121 -16.46 -7.02 10.37
C CYS A 121 -17.93 -7.03 10.80
N GLY A 122 -18.51 -8.20 11.11
CA GLY A 122 -19.92 -8.32 11.47
C GLY A 122 -20.89 -7.97 10.33
N ILE A 123 -20.48 -8.20 9.07
CA ILE A 123 -21.25 -7.87 7.87
C ILE A 123 -21.88 -9.13 7.25
N THR A 124 -22.88 -8.93 6.42
CA THR A 124 -23.54 -10.02 5.68
C THR A 124 -22.68 -10.58 4.56
N PRO A 125 -22.91 -11.82 4.09
CA PRO A 125 -22.16 -12.39 2.97
C PRO A 125 -22.21 -11.54 1.69
N GLY A 126 -23.37 -10.96 1.36
CA GLY A 126 -23.49 -10.08 0.20
C GLY A 126 -22.66 -8.79 0.32
N GLU A 127 -22.63 -8.19 1.50
CA GLU A 127 -21.76 -7.04 1.77
C GLU A 127 -20.28 -7.41 1.73
N ALA A 128 -19.91 -8.60 2.23
CA ALA A 128 -18.55 -9.11 2.19
C ALA A 128 -18.08 -9.33 0.75
N GLU A 129 -18.90 -9.93 -0.10
CA GLU A 129 -18.60 -10.12 -1.53
C GLU A 129 -18.42 -8.80 -2.26
N ALA A 130 -19.34 -7.87 -2.10
CA ALA A 130 -19.24 -6.54 -2.71
C ALA A 130 -18.00 -5.78 -2.24
N ARG A 131 -17.63 -5.95 -0.96
CA ARG A 131 -16.40 -5.37 -0.41
C ARG A 131 -15.16 -6.01 -1.00
N MET A 132 -15.11 -7.33 -1.12
CA MET A 132 -13.98 -8.04 -1.75
C MET A 132 -13.75 -7.56 -3.17
N ASP A 133 -14.80 -7.52 -3.99
CA ASP A 133 -14.70 -7.12 -5.40
C ASP A 133 -14.20 -5.68 -5.54
N ARG A 134 -14.71 -4.76 -4.73
CA ARG A 134 -14.28 -3.38 -4.71
C ARG A 134 -12.82 -3.22 -4.28
N GLU A 135 -12.40 -3.90 -3.21
CA GLU A 135 -11.04 -3.80 -2.69
C GLU A 135 -10.03 -4.47 -3.62
N ASP A 136 -10.38 -5.59 -4.26
CA ASP A 136 -9.51 -6.25 -5.23
C ASP A 136 -9.37 -5.40 -6.51
N ALA A 137 -10.46 -4.83 -7.01
CA ALA A 137 -10.42 -3.91 -8.14
C ALA A 137 -9.53 -2.68 -7.84
N ARG A 138 -9.63 -2.14 -6.60
CA ARG A 138 -8.81 -1.02 -6.15
C ARG A 138 -7.32 -1.38 -6.06
N ARG A 139 -6.98 -2.56 -5.53
CA ARG A 139 -5.60 -3.06 -5.49
C ARG A 139 -5.03 -3.27 -6.89
N ALA A 140 -5.81 -3.91 -7.76
CA ALA A 140 -5.42 -4.14 -9.14
C ALA A 140 -5.19 -2.82 -9.89
N ALA A 141 -6.10 -1.85 -9.77
CA ALA A 141 -5.96 -0.55 -10.39
C ALA A 141 -4.70 0.18 -9.93
N TYR A 142 -4.44 0.20 -8.61
CA TYR A 142 -3.25 0.82 -8.04
C TYR A 142 -1.96 0.14 -8.52
N TYR A 143 -1.90 -1.18 -8.43
CA TYR A 143 -0.72 -1.96 -8.81
C TYR A 143 -0.42 -1.82 -10.30
N ASN A 144 -1.43 -2.01 -11.16
CA ASN A 144 -1.27 -1.95 -12.61
C ASN A 144 -0.89 -0.54 -13.10
N TYR A 145 -1.27 0.50 -12.36
CA TYR A 145 -0.90 1.87 -12.70
C TYR A 145 0.58 2.16 -12.40
N TYR A 146 1.07 1.74 -11.22
CA TYR A 146 2.43 2.06 -10.77
C TYR A 146 3.49 1.02 -11.16
N SER A 147 3.08 -0.20 -11.49
CA SER A 147 3.98 -1.24 -11.98
C SER A 147 3.73 -1.52 -13.45
N SER A 148 4.71 -2.11 -14.13
CA SER A 148 4.51 -2.63 -15.50
C SER A 148 3.87 -4.02 -15.52
N GLY A 149 3.43 -4.52 -14.37
CA GLY A 149 2.86 -5.86 -14.19
C GLY A 149 1.34 -5.87 -14.09
N THR A 150 0.78 -7.06 -13.98
CA THR A 150 -0.64 -7.29 -13.68
C THR A 150 -0.77 -7.84 -12.26
N TRP A 151 -1.59 -7.20 -11.44
CA TRP A 151 -1.83 -7.63 -10.06
C TRP A 151 -2.34 -9.07 -10.00
N GLY A 152 -1.70 -9.90 -9.15
CA GLY A 152 -2.07 -11.30 -8.97
C GLY A 152 -1.59 -12.25 -10.08
N MET A 153 -0.87 -11.77 -11.09
CA MET A 153 -0.27 -12.63 -12.11
C MET A 153 0.90 -13.43 -11.50
N ALA A 154 0.76 -14.75 -11.45
CA ALA A 154 1.71 -15.64 -10.77
C ALA A 154 3.17 -15.48 -11.25
N SER A 155 3.39 -15.16 -12.51
CA SER A 155 4.74 -14.93 -13.08
C SER A 155 5.45 -13.68 -12.55
N THR A 156 4.73 -12.80 -11.85
CA THR A 156 5.29 -11.58 -11.25
C THR A 156 5.94 -11.86 -9.88
N TYR A 157 5.58 -12.99 -9.25
CA TYR A 157 5.99 -13.29 -7.89
C TYR A 157 6.91 -14.52 -7.85
N HIS A 158 7.83 -14.54 -6.90
CA HIS A 158 8.70 -15.69 -6.65
C HIS A 158 7.94 -16.86 -6.02
N LEU A 159 6.89 -16.56 -5.24
CA LEU A 159 6.05 -17.55 -4.57
C LEU A 159 4.59 -17.07 -4.55
N CYS A 160 3.66 -17.97 -4.87
CA CYS A 160 2.23 -17.78 -4.65
C CYS A 160 1.74 -18.77 -3.60
N VAL A 161 1.08 -18.26 -2.57
CA VAL A 161 0.61 -19.05 -1.43
C VAL A 161 -0.91 -18.97 -1.35
N ASP A 162 -1.58 -20.12 -1.32
CA ASP A 162 -3.00 -20.21 -1.02
C ASP A 162 -3.20 -20.43 0.48
N SER A 163 -3.64 -19.38 1.18
CA SER A 163 -3.88 -19.41 2.61
C SER A 163 -5.15 -20.17 3.01
N SER A 164 -6.02 -20.53 2.07
CA SER A 164 -7.16 -21.42 2.33
C SER A 164 -6.71 -22.86 2.58
N VAL A 165 -5.56 -23.24 2.00
CA VAL A 165 -5.01 -24.60 2.12
C VAL A 165 -4.02 -24.71 3.29
N LEU A 166 -3.28 -23.64 3.55
CA LEU A 166 -2.23 -23.66 4.56
C LEU A 166 -2.69 -23.24 5.96
N GLY A 167 -3.93 -22.80 6.11
CA GLY A 167 -4.55 -22.45 7.40
C GLY A 167 -4.32 -21.01 7.81
#